data_55b81733fd226a11c66bd189511f994a
#
_entry.id   55b81733fd226a11c66bd189511f994a
#
_cell.length_a   1.000
_cell.length_b   1.000
_cell.length_c   1.000
_cell.angle_alpha   90.00
_cell.angle_beta   90.00
_cell.angle_gamma   90.00
#
_symmetry.space_group_name_H-M   'P 1'
#
loop_
_entity.id
_entity.type
_entity.pdbx_description
1 polymer ?
#
loop_
_entity_poly.entity_id
_entity_poly.type
_entity_poly.pdbx_seq_one_letter_code
_entity_poly.pdbx_strand_id
1 'polypeptide(L)'
;MIAVLSAAALASCEGPPTAVRPFAVAFVVESDPGVRLHRTRVFVDGDPAGESDSNGVVQTKIYGAPGQRLTIKHDCPDGYEAPFEPKILRLRKIDSIDRSDPPAMEITLRCQPMSRLAAFIVRAKNGRDLPVLLDGKRVARTNGSGVAHFSVRGAPSTQYIVELDTRQHPRLLPHSPTHLFTLPDGDEIFVVDQSFDVETEPRRRGRRAIITKIE
;
A
#
# COMPACT_ATOMS: atom_id res chain seq x y z
N MET A 1 83.05 -5.68 -12.62
CA MET A 1 81.70 -5.42 -13.15
C MET A 1 80.79 -5.16 -11.98
N ILE A 2 80.44 -3.90 -11.71
CA ILE A 2 79.59 -3.48 -10.61
C ILE A 2 78.22 -3.12 -11.23
N ALA A 3 77.17 -3.87 -10.93
CA ALA A 3 75.81 -3.62 -11.37
C ALA A 3 75.15 -2.63 -10.42
N VAL A 4 74.79 -1.46 -10.95
CA VAL A 4 74.00 -0.42 -10.24
C VAL A 4 72.52 -0.74 -10.45
N LEU A 5 71.81 -1.16 -9.38
CA LEU A 5 70.34 -1.27 -9.36
C LEU A 5 69.77 0.13 -9.13
N SER A 6 69.12 0.71 -10.15
CA SER A 6 68.29 1.90 -10.01
C SER A 6 66.90 1.51 -9.45
N ALA A 7 66.61 1.91 -8.20
CA ALA A 7 65.27 1.79 -7.61
C ALA A 7 64.43 2.96 -8.14
N ALA A 8 63.40 2.66 -8.96
CA ALA A 8 62.39 3.62 -9.37
C ALA A 8 61.37 3.79 -8.22
N ALA A 9 61.37 4.96 -7.58
CA ALA A 9 60.35 5.34 -6.59
C ALA A 9 59.02 5.65 -7.33
N LEU A 10 58.02 4.82 -7.13
CA LEU A 10 56.64 5.09 -7.55
C LEU A 10 56.06 6.17 -6.62
N ALA A 11 56.04 7.41 -7.10
CA ALA A 11 55.34 8.50 -6.42
C ALA A 11 53.82 8.24 -6.53
N SER A 12 53.18 7.84 -5.41
CA SER A 12 51.75 7.80 -5.30
C SER A 12 51.22 9.21 -5.35
N CYS A 13 50.52 9.59 -6.42
CA CYS A 13 49.76 10.84 -6.48
C CYS A 13 48.55 10.73 -5.53
N GLU A 14 48.73 11.03 -4.23
CA GLU A 14 47.66 11.33 -3.33
C GLU A 14 47.11 12.70 -3.73
N GLY A 15 45.89 12.69 -4.30
CA GLY A 15 45.16 13.93 -4.56
C GLY A 15 44.91 14.70 -3.25
N PRO A 16 44.72 16.04 -3.30
CA PRO A 16 44.46 16.83 -2.08
C PRO A 16 43.27 16.26 -1.32
N PRO A 17 43.34 16.23 0.03
CA PRO A 17 42.25 15.69 0.87
C PRO A 17 40.95 16.45 0.57
N THR A 18 39.90 15.73 0.17
CA THR A 18 38.61 16.31 -0.15
C THR A 18 38.04 16.93 1.12
N ALA A 19 37.87 18.27 1.15
CA ALA A 19 37.44 18.99 2.34
C ALA A 19 36.03 18.54 2.77
N VAL A 20 35.89 18.10 4.00
CA VAL A 20 34.61 17.82 4.66
C VAL A 20 33.83 19.12 4.81
N ARG A 21 32.56 19.13 4.37
CA ARG A 21 31.67 20.29 4.41
C ARG A 21 30.32 19.93 5.01
N PRO A 22 29.59 20.88 5.61
CA PRO A 22 28.22 20.68 6.02
C PRO A 22 27.29 20.74 4.80
N PHE A 23 26.35 19.78 4.74
CA PHE A 23 25.24 19.73 3.79
C PHE A 23 23.95 19.82 4.57
N ALA A 24 23.12 20.82 4.26
CA ALA A 24 21.76 20.88 4.80
C ALA A 24 20.90 19.80 4.12
N VAL A 25 20.24 18.97 4.92
CA VAL A 25 19.39 17.87 4.44
C VAL A 25 18.05 17.91 5.18
N ALA A 26 16.98 17.80 4.44
CA ALA A 26 15.63 17.64 4.96
C ALA A 26 15.10 16.24 4.56
N PHE A 27 14.87 15.38 5.53
CA PHE A 27 14.18 14.11 5.31
C PHE A 27 12.69 14.35 5.52
N VAL A 28 11.93 14.07 4.48
CA VAL A 28 10.48 14.19 4.46
C VAL A 28 9.89 12.80 4.56
N VAL A 29 9.16 12.52 5.64
CA VAL A 29 8.60 11.18 5.89
C VAL A 29 7.12 11.16 5.53
N GLU A 30 6.75 10.21 4.68
CA GLU A 30 5.38 10.03 4.17
C GLU A 30 4.95 8.57 4.25
N SER A 31 3.65 8.34 4.52
CA SER A 31 3.03 7.03 4.30
C SER A 31 2.52 6.89 2.87
N ASP A 32 1.55 7.72 2.51
CA ASP A 32 1.02 7.86 1.16
C ASP A 32 1.38 9.26 0.63
N PRO A 33 1.27 9.53 -0.67
CA PRO A 33 1.58 10.84 -1.22
C PRO A 33 0.86 11.97 -0.49
N GLY A 34 1.63 12.87 0.13
CA GLY A 34 1.11 14.02 0.88
C GLY A 34 0.69 13.71 2.33
N VAL A 35 0.74 12.47 2.77
CA VAL A 35 0.43 12.07 4.17
C VAL A 35 1.72 12.01 4.98
N ARG A 36 2.00 13.08 5.73
CA ARG A 36 3.22 13.23 6.53
C ARG A 36 3.16 12.42 7.82
N LEU A 37 4.28 11.81 8.20
CA LEU A 37 4.40 11.03 9.42
C LEU A 37 5.38 11.68 10.40
N HIS A 38 4.93 11.91 11.63
CA HIS A 38 5.76 12.32 12.75
C HIS A 38 6.33 11.12 13.51
N ARG A 39 7.33 11.35 14.36
CA ARG A 39 7.99 10.33 15.21
C ARG A 39 8.69 9.22 14.44
N THR A 40 9.13 9.48 13.23
CA THR A 40 10.00 8.58 12.49
C THR A 40 11.45 8.91 12.83
N ARG A 41 12.19 7.93 13.32
CA ARG A 41 13.62 8.09 13.61
C ARG A 41 14.43 7.84 12.35
N VAL A 42 15.32 8.76 12.02
CA VAL A 42 16.16 8.68 10.83
C VAL A 42 17.62 8.47 11.23
N PHE A 43 18.31 7.59 10.51
CA PHE A 43 19.72 7.25 10.72
C PHE A 43 20.50 7.45 9.43
N VAL A 44 21.71 7.99 9.54
CA VAL A 44 22.67 8.18 8.46
C VAL A 44 23.92 7.38 8.78
N ASP A 45 24.27 6.40 7.95
CA ASP A 45 25.37 5.44 8.18
C ASP A 45 25.34 4.76 9.57
N GLY A 46 24.16 4.63 10.15
CA GLY A 46 23.92 4.05 11.47
C GLY A 46 23.84 5.07 12.62
N ASP A 47 24.27 6.30 12.41
CA ASP A 47 24.20 7.35 13.42
C ASP A 47 22.81 8.04 13.40
N PRO A 48 22.23 8.41 14.55
CA PRO A 48 20.94 9.08 14.62
C PRO A 48 21.02 10.49 14.01
N ALA A 49 20.20 10.76 13.00
CA ALA A 49 20.09 12.08 12.35
C ALA A 49 18.96 12.94 12.94
N GLY A 50 17.97 12.32 13.60
CA GLY A 50 16.87 13.00 14.25
C GLY A 50 15.55 12.22 14.16
N GLU A 51 14.48 12.85 14.66
CA GLU A 51 13.11 12.34 14.63
C GLU A 51 12.22 13.35 13.91
N SER A 52 11.28 12.86 13.06
CA SER A 52 10.40 13.74 12.29
C SER A 52 9.42 14.50 13.19
N ASP A 53 9.28 15.78 12.92
CA ASP A 53 8.39 16.70 13.61
C ASP A 53 6.91 16.51 13.22
N SER A 54 6.01 17.39 13.66
CA SER A 54 4.58 17.37 13.33
C SER A 54 4.29 17.54 11.84
N ASN A 55 5.24 18.10 11.07
CA ASN A 55 5.15 18.25 9.62
C ASN A 55 5.78 17.06 8.88
N GLY A 56 6.23 16.03 9.60
CA GLY A 56 6.88 14.86 9.04
C GLY A 56 8.29 15.14 8.51
N VAL A 57 9.01 16.14 9.06
CA VAL A 57 10.31 16.55 8.54
C VAL A 57 11.40 16.40 9.60
N VAL A 58 12.56 15.87 9.16
CA VAL A 58 13.81 15.90 9.93
C VAL A 58 14.77 16.83 9.24
N GLN A 59 15.12 17.96 9.85
CA GLN A 59 16.14 18.86 9.35
C GLN A 59 17.46 18.60 10.06
N THR A 60 18.53 18.36 9.29
CA THR A 60 19.85 18.07 9.87
C THR A 60 20.97 18.60 8.98
N LYS A 61 22.18 18.67 9.55
CA LYS A 61 23.41 18.95 8.81
C LYS A 61 24.29 17.71 8.80
N ILE A 62 24.60 17.23 7.61
CA ILE A 62 25.47 16.08 7.38
C ILE A 62 26.83 16.58 6.95
N TYR A 63 27.89 16.14 7.62
CA TYR A 63 29.26 16.49 7.27
C TYR A 63 29.87 15.41 6.38
N GLY A 64 30.40 15.80 5.23
CA GLY A 64 30.99 14.85 4.30
C GLY A 64 31.68 15.49 3.11
N ALA A 65 32.19 14.68 2.21
CA ALA A 65 32.79 15.10 0.97
C ALA A 65 31.75 15.13 -0.16
N PRO A 66 31.83 16.09 -1.11
CA PRO A 66 31.01 16.06 -2.30
C PRO A 66 31.16 14.72 -3.07
N GLY A 67 30.06 14.09 -3.43
CA GLY A 67 30.02 12.78 -4.09
C GLY A 67 30.01 11.58 -3.15
N GLN A 68 30.25 11.76 -1.85
CA GLN A 68 30.14 10.70 -0.85
C GLN A 68 28.75 10.08 -0.86
N ARG A 69 28.69 8.75 -0.72
CA ARG A 69 27.45 7.99 -0.58
C ARG A 69 27.23 7.68 0.88
N LEU A 70 26.02 7.87 1.34
CA LEU A 70 25.59 7.61 2.71
C LEU A 70 24.36 6.70 2.68
N THR A 71 24.29 5.80 3.63
CA THR A 71 23.16 4.87 3.79
C THR A 71 22.15 5.48 4.74
N ILE A 72 20.93 5.67 4.27
CA ILE A 72 19.82 6.20 5.07
C ILE A 72 18.90 5.04 5.46
N LYS A 73 18.69 4.89 6.76
CA LYS A 73 17.69 4.00 7.35
C LYS A 73 16.73 4.81 8.21
N HIS A 74 15.54 4.29 8.44
CA HIS A 74 14.57 4.92 9.32
C HIS A 74 13.70 3.88 9.98
N ASP A 75 13.25 4.18 11.20
CA ASP A 75 12.30 3.39 11.97
C ASP A 75 10.95 4.10 11.93
N CYS A 76 9.96 3.47 11.34
CA CYS A 76 8.62 4.01 11.23
C CYS A 76 7.86 3.94 12.56
N PRO A 77 6.86 4.81 12.78
CA PRO A 77 5.99 4.72 13.94
C PRO A 77 5.10 3.48 13.90
N ASP A 78 4.44 3.16 15.01
CA ASP A 78 3.54 2.01 15.14
C ASP A 78 2.48 1.99 14.03
N GLY A 79 2.23 0.83 13.46
CA GLY A 79 1.28 0.63 12.35
C GLY A 79 1.86 0.88 10.96
N TYR A 80 3.15 1.21 10.88
CA TYR A 80 3.86 1.43 9.62
C TYR A 80 5.15 0.61 9.58
N GLU A 81 5.60 0.30 8.38
CA GLU A 81 6.83 -0.46 8.12
C GLU A 81 7.74 0.30 7.15
N ALA A 82 9.04 0.30 7.44
CA ALA A 82 10.04 0.85 6.55
C ALA A 82 10.37 -0.15 5.43
N PRO A 83 10.69 0.31 4.20
CA PRO A 83 11.18 -0.55 3.16
C PRO A 83 12.44 -1.31 3.62
N PHE A 84 12.54 -2.58 3.24
CA PHE A 84 13.70 -3.42 3.58
C PHE A 84 15.01 -2.86 3.04
N GLU A 85 14.99 -2.27 1.84
CA GLU A 85 16.17 -1.70 1.21
C GLU A 85 16.47 -0.29 1.75
N PRO A 86 17.69 -0.04 2.25
CA PRO A 86 18.10 1.28 2.68
C PRO A 86 18.20 2.24 1.50
N LYS A 87 17.88 3.50 1.73
CA LYS A 87 18.03 4.54 0.71
C LYS A 87 19.46 5.05 0.66
N ILE A 88 20.04 5.17 -0.53
CA ILE A 88 21.39 5.73 -0.71
C ILE A 88 21.28 7.21 -1.05
N LEU A 89 21.88 8.06 -0.22
CA LEU A 89 22.06 9.47 -0.44
C LEU A 89 23.45 9.73 -1.01
N ARG A 90 23.54 10.50 -2.07
CA ARG A 90 24.81 11.02 -2.57
C ARG A 90 24.91 12.51 -2.29
N LEU A 91 25.90 12.94 -1.50
CA LEU A 91 26.11 14.34 -1.18
C LEU A 91 26.46 15.12 -2.46
N ARG A 92 25.67 16.15 -2.76
CA ARG A 92 25.89 17.02 -3.93
C ARG A 92 25.97 18.46 -3.46
N LYS A 93 26.92 19.21 -4.05
CA LYS A 93 26.94 20.66 -3.89
C LYS A 93 25.74 21.22 -4.65
N ILE A 94 24.85 21.92 -3.95
CA ILE A 94 23.80 22.70 -4.58
C ILE A 94 24.34 24.11 -4.75
N ASP A 95 24.53 24.53 -5.98
CA ASP A 95 24.94 25.89 -6.30
C ASP A 95 23.69 26.78 -6.22
N SER A 96 23.53 27.50 -5.11
CA SER A 96 22.50 28.52 -4.97
C SER A 96 23.05 29.87 -5.43
N ILE A 97 22.21 30.68 -6.06
CA ILE A 97 22.52 32.05 -6.46
C ILE A 97 22.74 32.90 -5.19
N ASP A 98 22.02 32.59 -4.12
CA ASP A 98 22.18 33.20 -2.81
C ASP A 98 23.05 32.29 -1.93
N ARG A 99 24.25 32.77 -1.62
CA ARG A 99 25.25 32.02 -0.83
C ARG A 99 24.96 32.03 0.68
N SER A 100 24.01 32.84 1.14
CA SER A 100 23.73 33.03 2.56
C SER A 100 22.92 31.87 3.17
N ASP A 101 22.08 31.19 2.37
CA ASP A 101 21.27 30.05 2.84
C ASP A 101 21.07 29.03 1.70
N PRO A 102 22.00 28.07 1.53
CA PRO A 102 21.84 27.05 0.50
C PRO A 102 20.61 26.20 0.77
N PRO A 103 19.75 25.92 -0.22
CA PRO A 103 18.58 25.08 -0.05
C PRO A 103 18.98 23.69 0.47
N ALA A 104 18.21 23.16 1.40
CA ALA A 104 18.39 21.80 1.89
C ALA A 104 18.14 20.78 0.78
N MET A 105 18.93 19.71 0.75
CA MET A 105 18.62 18.54 -0.07
C MET A 105 17.41 17.84 0.53
N GLU A 106 16.31 17.82 -0.19
CA GLU A 106 15.09 17.11 0.25
C GLU A 106 15.11 15.66 -0.17
N ILE A 107 14.80 14.77 0.77
CA ILE A 107 14.79 13.33 0.56
C ILE A 107 13.52 12.76 1.18
N THR A 108 12.65 12.19 0.34
CA THR A 108 11.45 11.53 0.81
C THR A 108 11.78 10.12 1.31
N LEU A 109 11.37 9.80 2.53
CA LEU A 109 11.38 8.48 3.15
C LEU A 109 9.94 7.99 3.25
N ARG A 110 9.73 6.72 2.93
CA ARG A 110 8.38 6.12 2.96
C ARG A 110 8.25 5.12 4.08
N CYS A 111 7.14 5.22 4.81
CA CYS A 111 6.69 4.25 5.80
C CYS A 111 5.36 3.68 5.30
N GLN A 112 5.34 2.43 4.91
CA GLN A 112 4.12 1.79 4.38
C GLN A 112 3.17 1.40 5.51
N PRO A 113 1.86 1.72 5.44
CA PRO A 113 0.90 1.21 6.41
C PRO A 113 0.85 -0.31 6.40
N MET A 114 0.93 -0.92 7.59
CA MET A 114 0.83 -2.38 7.75
C MET A 114 -0.59 -2.89 7.49
N SER A 115 -1.59 -2.01 7.49
CA SER A 115 -2.97 -2.37 7.17
C SER A 115 -3.65 -1.31 6.33
N ARG A 116 -4.51 -1.74 5.41
CA ARG A 116 -5.31 -0.93 4.50
C ARG A 116 -6.79 -1.18 4.70
N LEU A 117 -7.61 -0.21 4.37
CA LEU A 117 -9.06 -0.31 4.43
C LEU A 117 -9.59 -0.87 3.11
N ALA A 118 -10.35 -1.98 3.19
CA ALA A 118 -11.17 -2.49 2.10
C ALA A 118 -12.64 -2.16 2.42
N ALA A 119 -13.28 -1.33 1.61
CA ALA A 119 -14.70 -1.05 1.67
C ALA A 119 -15.42 -1.81 0.56
N PHE A 120 -16.52 -2.48 0.89
CA PHE A 120 -17.30 -3.28 -0.05
C PHE A 120 -18.69 -2.69 -0.22
N ILE A 121 -19.11 -2.54 -1.48
CA ILE A 121 -20.48 -2.19 -1.88
C ILE A 121 -21.03 -3.37 -2.65
N VAL A 122 -22.04 -4.03 -2.12
CA VAL A 122 -22.73 -5.15 -2.75
C VAL A 122 -24.04 -4.66 -3.35
N ARG A 123 -24.26 -4.92 -4.63
CA ARG A 123 -25.50 -4.64 -5.36
C ARG A 123 -26.04 -5.93 -5.94
N ALA A 124 -27.07 -6.47 -5.32
CA ALA A 124 -27.70 -7.76 -5.67
C ALA A 124 -29.09 -7.51 -6.30
N LYS A 125 -29.15 -7.44 -7.63
CA LYS A 125 -30.45 -7.31 -8.31
C LYS A 125 -31.31 -8.56 -8.04
N ASN A 126 -32.54 -8.37 -7.57
CA ASN A 126 -33.45 -9.41 -7.10
C ASN A 126 -32.99 -10.15 -5.82
N GLY A 127 -31.87 -9.71 -5.22
CA GLY A 127 -31.26 -10.34 -4.05
C GLY A 127 -31.49 -9.54 -2.76
N ARG A 128 -32.77 -9.23 -2.44
CA ARG A 128 -33.13 -8.59 -1.16
C ARG A 128 -32.92 -9.54 -0.01
N ASP A 129 -32.53 -9.01 1.16
CA ASP A 129 -32.44 -9.71 2.44
C ASP A 129 -31.49 -10.95 2.40
N LEU A 130 -30.45 -10.90 1.57
CA LEU A 130 -29.45 -11.96 1.48
C LEU A 130 -28.32 -11.71 2.48
N PRO A 131 -27.89 -12.73 3.26
CA PRO A 131 -26.66 -12.64 4.01
C PRO A 131 -25.46 -12.46 3.09
N VAL A 132 -24.57 -11.53 3.44
CA VAL A 132 -23.27 -11.33 2.80
C VAL A 132 -22.21 -11.91 3.72
N LEU A 133 -21.45 -12.86 3.18
CA LEU A 133 -20.36 -13.51 3.91
C LEU A 133 -19.03 -12.99 3.38
N LEU A 134 -18.08 -12.79 4.28
CA LEU A 134 -16.68 -12.54 3.99
C LEU A 134 -15.86 -13.69 4.57
N ASP A 135 -15.17 -14.44 3.73
CA ASP A 135 -14.40 -15.63 4.13
C ASP A 135 -15.25 -16.60 5.00
N GLY A 136 -16.51 -16.80 4.59
CA GLY A 136 -17.48 -17.67 5.25
C GLY A 136 -18.13 -17.09 6.51
N LYS A 137 -17.77 -15.88 6.96
CA LYS A 137 -18.37 -15.21 8.12
C LYS A 137 -19.36 -14.14 7.67
N ARG A 138 -20.56 -14.13 8.26
CA ARG A 138 -21.57 -13.11 7.95
C ARG A 138 -21.11 -11.73 8.45
N VAL A 139 -20.97 -10.77 7.51
CA VAL A 139 -20.56 -9.39 7.78
C VAL A 139 -21.65 -8.36 7.54
N ALA A 140 -22.59 -8.67 6.64
CA ALA A 140 -23.70 -7.78 6.30
C ALA A 140 -24.92 -8.55 5.83
N ARG A 141 -25.98 -7.82 5.46
CA ARG A 141 -27.20 -8.33 4.80
C ARG A 141 -27.67 -7.28 3.79
N THR A 142 -28.09 -7.69 2.62
CA THR A 142 -28.66 -6.78 1.63
C THR A 142 -30.01 -6.24 2.13
N ASN A 143 -30.26 -4.97 1.88
CA ASN A 143 -31.53 -4.30 2.22
C ASN A 143 -32.65 -4.64 1.21
N GLY A 144 -33.81 -3.98 1.34
CA GLY A 144 -34.96 -4.16 0.44
C GLY A 144 -34.67 -3.86 -1.03
N SER A 145 -33.65 -3.04 -1.32
CA SER A 145 -33.17 -2.71 -2.68
C SER A 145 -32.05 -3.64 -3.15
N GLY A 146 -31.66 -4.64 -2.37
CA GLY A 146 -30.58 -5.55 -2.68
C GLY A 146 -29.18 -4.97 -2.47
N VAL A 147 -29.04 -3.93 -1.65
CA VAL A 147 -27.74 -3.28 -1.40
C VAL A 147 -27.25 -3.58 0.01
N ALA A 148 -25.97 -3.87 0.14
CA ALA A 148 -25.25 -3.93 1.40
C ALA A 148 -23.91 -3.21 1.31
N HIS A 149 -23.37 -2.75 2.44
CA HIS A 149 -22.02 -2.21 2.53
C HIS A 149 -21.39 -2.63 3.85
N PHE A 150 -20.08 -2.83 3.81
CA PHE A 150 -19.27 -3.13 4.99
C PHE A 150 -17.80 -2.78 4.69
N SER A 151 -16.96 -2.76 5.71
CA SER A 151 -15.54 -2.54 5.55
C SER A 151 -14.73 -3.43 6.49
N VAL A 152 -13.52 -3.76 6.08
CA VAL A 152 -12.54 -4.52 6.87
C VAL A 152 -11.16 -3.91 6.71
N ARG A 153 -10.26 -4.18 7.64
CA ARG A 153 -8.85 -3.85 7.52
C ARG A 153 -8.03 -5.12 7.33
N GLY A 154 -7.04 -5.06 6.46
CA GLY A 154 -6.12 -6.16 6.21
C GLY A 154 -4.77 -5.68 5.71
N ALA A 155 -3.78 -6.56 5.74
CA ALA A 155 -2.50 -6.27 5.12
C ALA A 155 -2.65 -6.14 3.59
N PRO A 156 -1.79 -5.36 2.92
CA PRO A 156 -1.67 -5.41 1.47
C PRO A 156 -1.56 -6.85 0.94
N SER A 157 -2.11 -7.11 -0.23
CA SER A 157 -2.19 -8.43 -0.87
C SER A 157 -3.07 -9.48 -0.16
N THR A 158 -3.79 -9.09 0.93
CA THR A 158 -4.80 -9.98 1.52
C THR A 158 -5.91 -10.26 0.51
N GLN A 159 -6.28 -11.54 0.40
CA GLN A 159 -7.39 -11.98 -0.45
C GLN A 159 -8.66 -12.11 0.39
N TYR A 160 -9.79 -11.67 -0.17
CA TYR A 160 -11.11 -11.74 0.42
C TYR A 160 -12.07 -12.45 -0.52
N ILE A 161 -12.85 -13.39 0.02
CA ILE A 161 -13.94 -14.06 -0.69
C ILE A 161 -15.25 -13.50 -0.18
N VAL A 162 -15.98 -12.79 -1.03
CA VAL A 162 -17.33 -12.29 -0.77
C VAL A 162 -18.33 -13.26 -1.36
N GLU A 163 -19.24 -13.79 -0.55
CA GLU A 163 -20.32 -14.70 -0.96
C GLU A 163 -21.67 -14.07 -0.63
N LEU A 164 -22.63 -14.18 -1.57
CA LEU A 164 -24.04 -13.88 -1.29
C LEU A 164 -24.77 -15.21 -1.02
N ASP A 165 -25.10 -15.44 0.24
CA ASP A 165 -25.72 -16.69 0.67
C ASP A 165 -27.19 -16.78 0.25
N THR A 166 -27.49 -17.67 -0.70
CA THR A 166 -28.85 -17.92 -1.19
C THR A 166 -29.49 -19.20 -0.62
N ARG A 167 -28.88 -19.86 0.38
CA ARG A 167 -29.39 -21.12 0.95
C ARG A 167 -30.83 -21.04 1.47
N GLN A 168 -31.23 -19.87 1.98
CA GLN A 168 -32.61 -19.59 2.41
C GLN A 168 -33.53 -19.12 1.27
N HIS A 169 -32.99 -18.93 0.06
CA HIS A 169 -33.68 -18.46 -1.13
C HIS A 169 -33.41 -19.39 -2.33
N PRO A 170 -33.84 -20.66 -2.28
CA PRO A 170 -33.45 -21.70 -3.26
C PRO A 170 -33.90 -21.42 -4.69
N ARG A 171 -34.81 -20.45 -4.89
CA ARG A 171 -35.27 -20.04 -6.24
C ARG A 171 -34.39 -18.98 -6.89
N LEU A 172 -33.38 -18.46 -6.17
CA LEU A 172 -32.43 -17.48 -6.75
C LEU A 172 -31.29 -18.21 -7.45
N LEU A 173 -31.03 -17.83 -8.70
CA LEU A 173 -29.93 -18.33 -9.49
C LEU A 173 -29.01 -17.18 -9.89
N PRO A 174 -27.65 -17.33 -9.80
CA PRO A 174 -26.92 -18.53 -9.37
C PRO A 174 -27.00 -18.75 -7.85
N HIS A 175 -26.79 -20.02 -7.41
CA HIS A 175 -26.72 -20.33 -6.00
C HIS A 175 -25.40 -19.87 -5.38
N SER A 176 -25.50 -19.15 -4.27
CA SER A 176 -24.38 -18.67 -3.44
C SER A 176 -23.15 -18.21 -4.24
N PRO A 177 -23.31 -17.22 -5.14
CA PRO A 177 -22.19 -16.73 -5.95
C PRO A 177 -21.09 -16.15 -5.07
N THR A 178 -19.85 -16.40 -5.47
CA THR A 178 -18.63 -15.93 -4.79
C THR A 178 -17.83 -15.01 -5.68
N HIS A 179 -17.19 -14.01 -5.06
CA HIS A 179 -16.30 -13.05 -5.73
C HIS A 179 -15.01 -12.96 -4.95
N LEU A 180 -13.87 -13.06 -5.66
CA LEU A 180 -12.53 -12.95 -5.08
C LEU A 180 -11.97 -11.54 -5.31
N PHE A 181 -11.44 -10.93 -4.25
CA PHE A 181 -10.79 -9.63 -4.28
C PHE A 181 -9.42 -9.71 -3.63
N THR A 182 -8.47 -8.93 -4.14
CA THR A 182 -7.14 -8.78 -3.53
C THR A 182 -6.97 -7.32 -3.14
N LEU A 183 -6.64 -7.07 -1.87
CA LEU A 183 -6.41 -5.72 -1.35
C LEU A 183 -5.09 -5.17 -1.90
N PRO A 184 -5.10 -4.02 -2.61
CA PRO A 184 -3.86 -3.40 -3.11
C PRO A 184 -3.05 -2.74 -1.98
N ASP A 185 -1.94 -2.07 -2.33
CA ASP A 185 -1.12 -1.30 -1.40
C ASP A 185 -1.78 0.01 -0.92
N GLY A 186 -2.98 0.32 -1.39
CA GLY A 186 -3.79 1.47 -0.98
C GLY A 186 -5.12 1.04 -0.36
N ASP A 187 -5.83 2.00 0.25
CA ASP A 187 -7.23 1.81 0.61
C ASP A 187 -8.07 1.66 -0.66
N GLU A 188 -9.06 0.74 -0.68
CA GLU A 188 -9.78 0.38 -1.89
C GLU A 188 -11.28 0.20 -1.65
N ILE A 189 -12.08 0.54 -2.64
CA ILE A 189 -13.52 0.31 -2.67
C ILE A 189 -13.83 -0.77 -3.71
N PHE A 190 -14.30 -1.91 -3.25
CA PHE A 190 -14.72 -3.00 -4.10
C PHE A 190 -16.23 -2.97 -4.33
N VAL A 191 -16.64 -3.20 -5.58
CA VAL A 191 -18.06 -3.27 -5.95
C VAL A 191 -18.37 -4.69 -6.41
N VAL A 192 -19.34 -5.31 -5.76
CA VAL A 192 -19.92 -6.61 -6.14
C VAL A 192 -21.25 -6.35 -6.82
N ASP A 193 -21.31 -6.56 -8.14
CA ASP A 193 -22.55 -6.50 -8.91
C ASP A 193 -23.03 -7.91 -9.24
N GLN A 194 -24.12 -8.33 -8.63
CA GLN A 194 -24.71 -9.63 -8.84
C GLN A 194 -26.18 -9.51 -9.24
N SER A 195 -26.56 -10.14 -10.35
CA SER A 195 -27.96 -10.30 -10.73
C SER A 195 -28.42 -11.72 -10.43
N PHE A 196 -29.64 -11.83 -9.89
CA PHE A 196 -30.28 -13.12 -9.69
C PHE A 196 -31.51 -13.24 -10.58
N ASP A 197 -31.65 -14.42 -11.19
CA ASP A 197 -32.89 -14.85 -11.81
C ASP A 197 -33.74 -15.59 -10.78
N VAL A 198 -35.06 -15.41 -10.85
CA VAL A 198 -35.99 -16.10 -9.96
C VAL A 198 -36.61 -17.27 -10.73
N GLU A 199 -36.30 -18.50 -10.32
CA GLU A 199 -36.87 -19.68 -10.91
C GLU A 199 -38.39 -19.69 -10.71
N THR A 200 -39.14 -19.60 -11.80
CA THR A 200 -40.61 -19.70 -11.80
C THR A 200 -41.03 -21.16 -11.85
N GLU A 201 -41.89 -21.59 -10.93
CA GLU A 201 -42.47 -22.92 -11.01
C GLU A 201 -43.13 -23.13 -12.39
N PRO A 202 -42.83 -24.24 -13.06
CA PRO A 202 -43.54 -24.57 -14.29
C PRO A 202 -45.04 -24.60 -13.98
N ARG A 203 -45.82 -23.74 -14.67
CA ARG A 203 -47.29 -23.79 -14.59
C ARG A 203 -47.71 -25.23 -14.79
N ARG A 204 -48.24 -25.93 -13.77
CA ARG A 204 -48.89 -27.18 -13.93
C ARG A 204 -50.01 -26.99 -14.96
N ARG A 205 -49.78 -27.45 -16.19
CA ARG A 205 -50.86 -27.53 -17.19
C ARG A 205 -51.95 -28.38 -16.54
N GLY A 206 -53.02 -27.72 -16.18
CA GLY A 206 -54.20 -28.44 -15.66
C GLY A 206 -54.55 -29.52 -16.66
N ARG A 207 -54.61 -30.79 -16.17
CA ARG A 207 -55.14 -31.87 -16.99
C ARG A 207 -56.54 -31.42 -17.39
N ARG A 208 -56.75 -31.15 -18.70
CA ARG A 208 -58.08 -31.01 -19.27
C ARG A 208 -58.85 -32.30 -18.97
N ALA A 209 -59.88 -32.21 -18.17
CA ALA A 209 -60.80 -33.30 -17.98
C ALA A 209 -61.40 -33.65 -19.38
N ILE A 210 -61.17 -34.84 -19.86
CA ILE A 210 -61.83 -35.35 -21.06
C ILE A 210 -63.21 -35.81 -20.61
N ILE A 211 -64.22 -35.03 -20.92
CA ILE A 211 -65.63 -35.44 -20.69
C ILE A 211 -65.98 -36.38 -21.82
N THR A 212 -66.02 -37.66 -21.55
CA THR A 212 -66.55 -38.67 -22.53
C THR A 212 -68.05 -38.69 -22.38
N LYS A 213 -68.75 -38.22 -23.41
CA LYS A 213 -70.22 -38.36 -23.53
C LYS A 213 -70.58 -39.84 -23.73
N ILE A 214 -71.29 -40.41 -22.77
CA ILE A 214 -71.85 -41.76 -22.89
C ILE A 214 -73.20 -41.62 -23.58
N GLU A 215 -73.43 -42.26 -24.77
CA GLU A 215 -74.70 -42.46 -25.38
C GLU A 215 -75.41 -43.69 -24.82
#